data_8939b1d5e7b40f60ce01bd8bf2b52c90
#
_entry.id   8939b1d5e7b40f60ce01bd8bf2b52c90
#
_cell.length_a   1.000
_cell.length_b   1.000
_cell.length_c   1.000
_cell.angle_alpha   90.00
_cell.angle_beta   90.00
_cell.angle_gamma   90.00
#
_symmetry.space_group_name_H-M   'P 1'
#
loop_
_entity.id
_entity.type
_entity.pdbx_description
1 polymer ?
#
loop_
_entity_poly.entity_id
_entity_poly.type
_entity_poly.pdbx_seq_one_letter_code
_entity_poly.pdbx_strand_id
1 'polypeptide(L)'
;MAFGTMAREASRLSRRGFVASAGLATGALAVAGAGMAFADEAGEGVGRAAVGEAIGKNGHMNVQVVMEDDKIVRIDVLYSHETKGLGDVAMETLTGLIIDNQTLNVDTVAGATLSSAAFLLAVEGALEVLGEDVAAWEKRDHAAPADPEGLADAYDVVVVGAGGAGFAAAI
;
A
#
# COMPACT_ATOMS: atom_id res chain seq x y z
N MET A 1 14.50 45.28 37.99
CA MET A 1 15.60 44.74 37.20
C MET A 1 15.53 43.23 37.24
N ALA A 2 15.01 42.60 36.21
CA ALA A 2 15.22 41.17 35.87
C ALA A 2 14.48 40.87 34.55
N PHE A 3 15.05 41.34 33.47
CA PHE A 3 14.73 40.86 32.11
C PHE A 3 15.97 40.09 31.63
N GLY A 4 15.90 38.79 31.54
CA GLY A 4 17.05 38.09 30.98
C GLY A 4 17.13 36.62 31.33
N THR A 5 16.09 35.79 31.03
CA THR A 5 16.30 34.33 31.02
C THR A 5 15.20 33.58 30.24
N MET A 6 14.70 34.14 29.15
CA MET A 6 13.70 33.43 28.30
C MET A 6 14.15 33.18 26.85
N ALA A 7 15.43 33.26 26.53
CA ALA A 7 15.89 33.16 25.15
C ALA A 7 16.82 31.95 24.88
N ARG A 8 16.83 30.89 25.69
CA ARG A 8 17.77 29.77 25.49
C ARG A 8 17.18 28.38 25.47
N GLU A 9 15.89 28.21 25.44
CA GLU A 9 15.27 26.86 25.38
C GLU A 9 14.67 26.47 24.03
N ALA A 10 14.72 27.33 23.01
CA ALA A 10 14.12 27.05 21.70
C ALA A 10 15.01 26.25 20.73
N SER A 11 16.19 25.75 21.15
CA SER A 11 17.14 25.14 20.20
C SER A 11 17.39 23.63 20.35
N ARG A 12 16.50 22.90 21.02
CA ARG A 12 16.65 21.43 21.18
C ARG A 12 15.37 20.63 20.87
N LEU A 13 14.58 21.07 19.94
CA LEU A 13 13.56 20.18 19.36
C LEU A 13 14.23 19.35 18.27
N SER A 14 14.57 18.11 18.58
CA SER A 14 15.04 17.15 17.59
C SER A 14 13.88 16.86 16.59
N ARG A 15 14.19 16.48 15.36
CA ARG A 15 13.18 16.11 14.34
C ARG A 15 12.17 15.08 14.86
N ARG A 16 12.55 14.22 15.80
CA ARG A 16 11.65 13.27 16.49
C ARG A 16 10.68 13.93 17.45
N GLY A 17 11.03 15.06 18.09
CA GLY A 17 10.13 15.78 19.00
C GLY A 17 9.08 16.63 18.27
N PHE A 18 9.34 17.01 17.02
CA PHE A 18 8.37 17.78 16.21
C PHE A 18 7.18 16.90 15.76
N VAL A 19 7.43 15.63 15.46
CA VAL A 19 6.37 14.69 15.07
C VAL A 19 5.48 14.33 16.26
N ALA A 20 6.03 14.25 17.48
CA ALA A 20 5.28 13.90 18.69
C ALA A 20 4.43 15.03 19.27
N SER A 21 4.71 16.31 18.92
CA SER A 21 3.98 17.47 19.44
C SER A 21 2.89 18.01 18.50
N ALA A 22 2.76 17.45 17.27
CA ALA A 22 1.70 17.80 16.32
C ALA A 22 0.37 17.06 16.56
N GLY A 23 0.28 16.21 17.58
CA GLY A 23 -0.88 15.38 17.91
C GLY A 23 -2.01 16.10 18.65
N LEU A 24 -2.09 17.42 18.68
CA LEU A 24 -3.15 18.15 19.40
C LEU A 24 -3.62 19.42 18.69
N ALA A 25 -3.74 19.43 17.38
CA ALA A 25 -4.58 20.45 16.70
C ALA A 25 -4.77 20.08 15.23
N THR A 26 -5.99 19.73 14.87
CA THR A 26 -6.60 19.95 13.54
C THR A 26 -5.61 20.00 12.37
N GLY A 27 -5.49 18.91 11.61
CA GLY A 27 -5.17 18.96 10.19
C GLY A 27 -3.92 19.76 9.79
N ALA A 28 -2.77 19.49 10.33
CA ALA A 28 -1.54 20.11 9.83
C ALA A 28 -1.00 19.29 8.65
N LEU A 29 -1.23 19.81 7.45
CA LEU A 29 -0.65 19.36 6.20
C LEU A 29 0.86 19.68 6.22
N ALA A 30 1.70 18.67 6.44
CA ALA A 30 3.14 18.84 6.29
C ALA A 30 3.54 18.38 4.88
N VAL A 31 3.71 19.32 3.96
CA VAL A 31 4.26 19.08 2.63
C VAL A 31 5.78 19.11 2.74
N ALA A 32 6.42 17.96 2.70
CA ALA A 32 7.86 17.86 2.52
C ALA A 32 8.13 16.80 1.45
N GLY A 33 8.25 17.24 0.20
CA GLY A 33 8.74 16.46 -0.94
C GLY A 33 7.98 15.17 -1.22
N ALA A 34 7.10 15.18 -2.22
CA ALA A 34 6.46 14.06 -2.89
C ALA A 34 5.57 13.10 -2.08
N GLY A 35 5.26 13.36 -0.82
CA GLY A 35 4.30 12.56 -0.05
C GLY A 35 3.60 13.37 1.04
N MET A 36 2.31 13.17 1.23
CA MET A 36 1.53 13.75 2.32
C MET A 36 1.37 12.71 3.44
N ALA A 37 1.88 13.02 4.63
CA ALA A 37 1.60 12.22 5.82
C ALA A 37 0.37 12.79 6.54
N PHE A 38 -0.65 11.97 6.77
CA PHE A 38 -1.83 12.31 7.56
C PHE A 38 -1.79 11.52 8.87
N ALA A 39 -2.00 12.21 9.99
CA ALA A 39 -2.27 11.53 11.26
C ALA A 39 -3.78 11.40 11.41
N ASP A 40 -4.30 10.18 11.53
CA ASP A 40 -5.70 9.92 11.79
C ASP A 40 -5.98 9.97 13.30
N GLU A 41 -7.01 10.74 13.71
CA GLU A 41 -7.45 10.82 15.09
C GLU A 41 -8.44 9.68 15.39
N ALA A 42 -7.95 8.47 15.61
CA ALA A 42 -8.78 7.44 16.19
C ALA A 42 -7.96 6.43 17.01
N GLY A 43 -7.88 6.69 18.31
CA GLY A 43 -7.83 5.65 19.37
C GLY A 43 -6.63 4.69 19.40
N GLU A 44 -5.79 4.83 20.43
CA GLU A 44 -4.91 3.82 21.05
C GLU A 44 -4.00 2.95 20.14
N GLY A 45 -3.42 3.53 19.15
CA GLY A 45 -2.28 3.08 18.37
C GLY A 45 -1.87 4.27 17.52
N VAL A 46 -0.63 4.71 17.60
CA VAL A 46 -0.18 5.83 16.75
C VAL A 46 0.00 5.27 15.33
N GLY A 47 -1.10 5.19 14.60
CA GLY A 47 -1.09 4.82 13.18
C GLY A 47 -0.25 5.82 12.39
N ARG A 48 0.63 5.33 11.53
CA ARG A 48 1.40 6.13 10.56
C ARG A 48 0.69 6.03 9.22
N ALA A 49 0.45 7.14 8.53
CA ALA A 49 -0.16 7.14 7.22
C ALA A 49 0.66 7.96 6.23
N ALA A 50 0.75 7.50 4.99
CA ALA A 50 1.37 8.23 3.90
C ALA A 50 0.65 7.99 2.59
N VAL A 51 0.85 8.89 1.64
CA VAL A 51 0.29 8.79 0.29
C VAL A 51 1.43 8.60 -0.70
N GLY A 52 1.29 7.59 -1.54
CA GLY A 52 2.14 7.38 -2.70
C GLY A 52 1.39 7.67 -3.99
N GLU A 53 2.15 7.99 -5.02
CA GLU A 53 1.64 8.34 -6.34
C GLU A 53 2.25 7.46 -7.42
N ALA A 54 1.45 7.12 -8.42
CA ALA A 54 1.93 6.45 -9.62
C ALA A 54 1.12 6.89 -10.85
N ILE A 55 1.60 6.52 -12.02
CA ILE A 55 0.87 6.71 -13.28
C ILE A 55 0.41 5.35 -13.77
N GLY A 56 -0.90 5.15 -13.78
CA GLY A 56 -1.53 3.96 -14.31
C GLY A 56 -1.84 4.07 -15.79
N LYS A 57 -2.68 3.15 -16.28
CA LYS A 57 -3.07 3.11 -17.70
C LYS A 57 -3.79 4.38 -18.15
N ASN A 58 -4.65 4.94 -17.30
CA ASN A 58 -5.54 6.05 -17.66
C ASN A 58 -5.17 7.37 -16.95
N GLY A 59 -4.05 7.42 -16.22
CA GLY A 59 -3.57 8.64 -15.59
C GLY A 59 -3.03 8.45 -14.17
N HIS A 60 -3.03 9.53 -13.40
CA HIS A 60 -2.50 9.52 -12.03
C HIS A 60 -3.35 8.66 -11.10
N MET A 61 -2.68 8.04 -10.16
CA MET A 61 -3.25 7.26 -9.07
C MET A 61 -2.59 7.67 -7.77
N ASN A 62 -3.39 7.95 -6.74
CA ASN A 62 -2.92 8.28 -5.40
C ASN A 62 -3.48 7.26 -4.41
N VAL A 63 -2.60 6.64 -3.66
CA VAL A 63 -2.92 5.59 -2.71
C VAL A 63 -2.41 5.97 -1.34
N GLN A 64 -3.28 5.93 -0.33
CA GLN A 64 -2.91 6.08 1.06
C GLN A 64 -2.68 4.72 1.69
N VAL A 65 -1.55 4.58 2.38
CA VAL A 65 -1.24 3.41 3.21
C VAL A 65 -1.26 3.84 4.67
N VAL A 66 -1.96 3.07 5.49
CA VAL A 66 -2.00 3.24 6.95
C VAL A 66 -1.34 2.04 7.60
N MET A 67 -0.39 2.30 8.48
CA MET A 67 0.34 1.29 9.25
C MET A 67 0.13 1.46 10.74
N GLU A 68 -0.05 0.35 11.43
CA GLU A 68 -0.07 0.25 12.90
C GLU A 68 0.85 -0.91 13.32
N ASP A 69 1.66 -0.72 14.34
CA ASP A 69 2.57 -1.75 14.86
C ASP A 69 3.36 -2.50 13.77
N ASP A 70 3.93 -1.74 12.81
CA ASP A 70 4.71 -2.24 11.67
C ASP A 70 3.93 -3.15 10.69
N LYS A 71 2.60 -3.06 10.71
CA LYS A 71 1.69 -3.74 9.77
C LYS A 71 0.88 -2.75 8.96
N ILE A 72 0.62 -3.09 7.71
CA ILE A 72 -0.35 -2.38 6.89
C ILE A 72 -1.75 -2.82 7.35
N VAL A 73 -2.53 -1.87 7.88
CA VAL A 73 -3.90 -2.13 8.37
C VAL A 73 -4.96 -1.63 7.39
N ARG A 74 -4.61 -0.65 6.53
CA ARG A 74 -5.53 -0.10 5.55
C ARG A 74 -4.78 0.46 4.35
N ILE A 75 -5.37 0.29 3.17
CA ILE A 75 -4.95 0.91 1.91
C ILE A 75 -6.17 1.52 1.26
N ASP A 76 -6.14 2.83 1.01
CA ASP A 76 -7.23 3.56 0.39
C ASP A 76 -6.79 4.15 -0.94
N VAL A 77 -7.53 3.92 -2.01
CA VAL A 77 -7.33 4.60 -3.28
C VAL A 77 -8.03 5.95 -3.23
N LEU A 78 -7.26 7.01 -3.00
CA LEU A 78 -7.80 8.36 -2.86
C LEU A 78 -8.22 8.95 -4.21
N TYR A 79 -7.50 8.58 -5.26
CA TYR A 79 -7.74 9.06 -6.61
C TYR A 79 -7.27 8.03 -7.64
N SER A 80 -8.10 7.76 -8.62
CA SER A 80 -7.78 6.91 -9.75
C SER A 80 -8.73 7.18 -10.92
N HIS A 81 -8.23 7.09 -12.13
CA HIS A 81 -9.03 7.10 -13.37
C HIS A 81 -9.03 5.76 -14.10
N GLU A 82 -8.67 4.69 -13.40
CA GLU A 82 -8.60 3.37 -13.99
C GLU A 82 -9.97 2.87 -14.49
N THR A 83 -9.95 1.90 -15.37
CA THR A 83 -11.16 1.37 -16.01
C THR A 83 -12.07 0.70 -14.97
N LYS A 84 -13.31 1.17 -14.85
CA LYS A 84 -14.31 0.58 -13.95
C LYS A 84 -14.60 -0.88 -14.32
N GLY A 85 -14.73 -1.72 -13.30
CA GLY A 85 -14.97 -3.16 -13.45
C GLY A 85 -13.71 -3.94 -13.86
N LEU A 86 -12.56 -3.28 -14.00
CA LEU A 86 -11.28 -3.93 -14.30
C LEU A 86 -10.17 -3.42 -13.39
N GLY A 87 -9.83 -2.13 -13.49
CA GLY A 87 -8.77 -1.52 -12.69
C GLY A 87 -9.15 -1.38 -11.22
N ASP A 88 -10.38 -1.00 -10.91
CA ASP A 88 -10.92 -0.93 -9.56
C ASP A 88 -10.96 -2.30 -8.87
N VAL A 89 -11.43 -3.34 -9.59
CA VAL A 89 -11.42 -4.72 -9.08
C VAL A 89 -9.99 -5.21 -8.81
N ALA A 90 -9.05 -4.85 -9.69
CA ALA A 90 -7.65 -5.20 -9.48
C ALA A 90 -7.07 -4.54 -8.23
N MET A 91 -7.33 -3.25 -8.01
CA MET A 91 -6.87 -2.52 -6.83
C MET A 91 -7.48 -3.09 -5.55
N GLU A 92 -8.77 -3.43 -5.55
CA GLU A 92 -9.45 -4.07 -4.40
C GLU A 92 -8.85 -5.44 -4.09
N THR A 93 -8.62 -6.27 -5.11
CA THR A 93 -7.99 -7.59 -4.97
C THR A 93 -6.58 -7.47 -4.37
N LEU A 94 -5.75 -6.57 -4.92
CA LEU A 94 -4.38 -6.36 -4.42
C LEU A 94 -4.38 -5.79 -3.01
N THR A 95 -5.29 -4.89 -2.68
CA THR A 95 -5.46 -4.37 -1.32
C THR A 95 -5.68 -5.50 -0.32
N GLY A 96 -6.61 -6.41 -0.61
CA GLY A 96 -6.86 -7.59 0.23
C GLY A 96 -5.62 -8.47 0.37
N LEU A 97 -4.97 -8.82 -0.75
CA LEU A 97 -3.77 -9.66 -0.75
C LEU A 97 -2.62 -9.06 0.07
N ILE A 98 -2.37 -7.76 -0.07
CA ILE A 98 -1.29 -7.07 0.66
C ILE A 98 -1.57 -7.03 2.16
N ILE A 99 -2.80 -6.70 2.56
CA ILE A 99 -3.18 -6.61 3.98
C ILE A 99 -3.16 -7.99 4.62
N ASP A 100 -3.71 -9.00 3.97
CA ASP A 100 -3.82 -10.36 4.53
C ASP A 100 -2.44 -11.03 4.67
N ASN A 101 -1.55 -10.83 3.70
CA ASN A 101 -0.25 -11.48 3.67
C ASN A 101 0.90 -10.60 4.17
N GLN A 102 0.68 -9.29 4.36
CA GLN A 102 1.70 -8.33 4.80
C GLN A 102 2.95 -8.36 3.92
N THR A 103 2.76 -8.39 2.59
CA THR A 103 3.82 -8.46 1.58
C THR A 103 3.46 -7.68 0.32
N LEU A 104 4.47 -7.21 -0.41
CA LEU A 104 4.33 -6.68 -1.77
C LEU A 104 4.65 -7.73 -2.84
N ASN A 105 5.08 -8.94 -2.44
CA ASN A 105 5.32 -10.05 -3.35
C ASN A 105 3.97 -10.67 -3.79
N VAL A 106 3.24 -9.93 -4.58
CA VAL A 106 1.92 -10.31 -5.12
C VAL A 106 1.90 -10.18 -6.64
N ASP A 107 1.23 -11.11 -7.30
CA ASP A 107 1.10 -11.06 -8.76
C ASP A 107 0.12 -9.99 -9.21
N THR A 108 0.35 -9.45 -10.41
CA THR A 108 -0.60 -8.55 -11.06
C THR A 108 -1.89 -9.28 -11.45
N VAL A 109 -3.02 -8.59 -11.34
CA VAL A 109 -4.31 -9.16 -11.73
C VAL A 109 -4.42 -9.29 -13.24
N ALA A 110 -4.76 -10.50 -13.71
CA ALA A 110 -4.91 -10.81 -15.12
C ALA A 110 -5.89 -9.85 -15.82
N GLY A 111 -5.48 -9.28 -16.94
CA GLY A 111 -6.26 -8.30 -17.69
C GLY A 111 -6.11 -6.84 -17.20
N ALA A 112 -5.59 -6.61 -16.00
CA ALA A 112 -5.39 -5.29 -15.41
C ALA A 112 -3.92 -5.02 -15.04
N THR A 113 -2.96 -5.57 -15.77
CA THR A 113 -1.52 -5.54 -15.42
C THR A 113 -0.98 -4.12 -15.20
N LEU A 114 -1.34 -3.16 -16.07
CA LEU A 114 -0.85 -1.78 -15.94
C LEU A 114 -1.43 -1.07 -14.72
N SER A 115 -2.72 -1.29 -14.43
CA SER A 115 -3.38 -0.75 -13.23
C SER A 115 -2.81 -1.39 -11.96
N SER A 116 -2.56 -2.70 -11.99
CA SER A 116 -1.93 -3.44 -10.89
C SER A 116 -0.51 -2.93 -10.60
N ALA A 117 0.31 -2.79 -11.64
CA ALA A 117 1.68 -2.29 -11.49
C ALA A 117 1.70 -0.86 -10.93
N ALA A 118 0.82 0.01 -11.42
CA ALA A 118 0.73 1.38 -10.90
C ALA A 118 0.26 1.41 -9.43
N PHE A 119 -0.69 0.55 -9.07
CA PHE A 119 -1.14 0.45 -7.68
C PHE A 119 0.00 -0.01 -6.75
N LEU A 120 0.75 -1.05 -7.13
CA LEU A 120 1.90 -1.51 -6.36
C LEU A 120 2.96 -0.41 -6.21
N LEU A 121 3.33 0.28 -7.30
CA LEU A 121 4.26 1.42 -7.26
C LEU A 121 3.78 2.55 -6.34
N ALA A 122 2.47 2.84 -6.31
CA ALA A 122 1.92 3.84 -5.40
C ALA A 122 2.01 3.38 -3.94
N VAL A 123 1.75 2.10 -3.65
CA VAL A 123 1.92 1.52 -2.30
C VAL A 123 3.38 1.55 -1.87
N GLU A 124 4.32 1.17 -2.75
CA GLU A 124 5.77 1.26 -2.52
C GLU A 124 6.18 2.69 -2.16
N GLY A 125 5.77 3.68 -2.96
CA GLY A 125 6.05 5.10 -2.69
C GLY A 125 5.50 5.56 -1.34
N ALA A 126 4.33 5.10 -0.93
CA ALA A 126 3.79 5.40 0.41
C ALA A 126 4.63 4.77 1.53
N LEU A 127 5.07 3.51 1.35
CA LEU A 127 5.94 2.82 2.32
C LEU A 127 7.31 3.49 2.45
N GLU A 128 7.90 3.96 1.34
CA GLU A 128 9.15 4.74 1.37
C GLU A 128 8.99 6.03 2.20
N VAL A 129 7.87 6.74 2.03
CA VAL A 129 7.56 7.95 2.82
C VAL A 129 7.41 7.60 4.31
N LEU A 130 6.87 6.44 4.65
CA LEU A 130 6.77 5.92 6.02
C LEU A 130 8.13 5.48 6.59
N GLY A 131 9.17 5.39 5.76
CA GLY A 131 10.51 4.97 6.14
C GLY A 131 10.70 3.46 6.22
N GLU A 132 9.83 2.71 5.55
CA GLU A 132 9.90 1.26 5.44
C GLU A 132 10.95 0.84 4.39
N ASP A 133 11.52 -0.35 4.58
CA ASP A 133 12.39 -0.99 3.57
C ASP A 133 11.52 -1.75 2.56
N VAL A 134 11.20 -1.10 1.44
CA VAL A 134 10.37 -1.67 0.37
C VAL A 134 10.94 -2.99 -0.13
N ALA A 135 12.27 -3.11 -0.29
CA ALA A 135 12.89 -4.35 -0.74
C ALA A 135 12.70 -5.50 0.26
N ALA A 136 12.51 -5.21 1.54
CA ALA A 136 12.15 -6.22 2.53
C ALA A 136 10.68 -6.65 2.39
N TRP A 137 9.77 -5.71 2.04
CA TRP A 137 8.36 -6.02 1.79
C TRP A 137 8.17 -6.86 0.53
N GLU A 138 8.92 -6.60 -0.53
CA GLU A 138 8.90 -7.39 -1.77
C GLU A 138 9.44 -8.83 -1.61
N LYS A 139 10.30 -9.05 -0.61
CA LYS A 139 10.90 -10.38 -0.34
C LYS A 139 10.14 -11.21 0.69
N ARG A 140 9.10 -10.65 1.30
CA ARG A 140 8.27 -11.43 2.24
C ARG A 140 7.52 -12.51 1.47
N ASP A 141 7.59 -13.74 1.90
CA ASP A 141 6.79 -14.81 1.33
C ASP A 141 5.31 -14.58 1.69
N HIS A 142 4.44 -14.75 0.71
CA HIS A 142 3.01 -14.84 0.97
C HIS A 142 2.60 -16.30 1.22
N ALA A 143 1.51 -16.50 1.91
CA ALA A 143 0.93 -17.83 2.02
C ALA A 143 0.65 -18.38 0.62
N ALA A 144 1.15 -19.59 0.32
CA ALA A 144 0.79 -20.23 -0.92
C ALA A 144 -0.74 -20.28 -1.04
N PRO A 145 -1.31 -20.02 -2.24
CA PRO A 145 -2.73 -20.18 -2.43
C PRO A 145 -3.12 -21.58 -1.96
N ALA A 146 -4.21 -21.67 -1.20
CA ALA A 146 -4.73 -22.97 -0.79
C ALA A 146 -4.94 -23.84 -2.03
N ASP A 147 -4.52 -25.08 -1.95
CA ASP A 147 -4.79 -26.03 -3.02
C ASP A 147 -6.29 -25.99 -3.32
N PRO A 148 -6.70 -25.79 -4.59
CA PRO A 148 -8.11 -25.71 -4.92
C PRO A 148 -8.79 -27.02 -4.50
N GLU A 149 -9.80 -26.89 -3.65
CA GLU A 149 -10.58 -28.04 -3.19
C GLU A 149 -11.15 -28.81 -4.39
N GLY A 150 -11.00 -30.12 -4.38
CA GLY A 150 -11.57 -31.00 -5.39
C GLY A 150 -10.64 -31.38 -6.55
N LEU A 151 -9.36 -31.00 -6.51
CA LEU A 151 -8.39 -31.56 -7.42
C LEU A 151 -8.03 -33.00 -7.02
N ALA A 152 -7.96 -33.89 -8.02
CA ALA A 152 -7.45 -35.25 -7.79
C ALA A 152 -5.92 -35.26 -7.76
N ASP A 153 -5.32 -36.20 -7.03
CA ASP A 153 -3.86 -36.35 -6.94
C ASP A 153 -3.22 -36.83 -8.25
N ALA A 154 -4.03 -37.33 -9.19
CA ALA A 154 -3.57 -37.80 -10.49
C ALA A 154 -4.64 -37.60 -11.57
N TYR A 155 -4.19 -37.26 -12.77
CA TYR A 155 -4.99 -37.06 -13.97
C TYR A 155 -4.34 -37.77 -15.14
N ASP A 156 -5.17 -38.37 -16.02
CA ASP A 156 -4.67 -38.98 -17.27
C ASP A 156 -4.22 -37.90 -18.27
N VAL A 157 -4.88 -36.75 -18.28
CA VAL A 157 -4.54 -35.61 -19.16
C VAL A 157 -4.72 -34.31 -18.41
N VAL A 158 -3.76 -33.40 -18.54
CA VAL A 158 -3.85 -32.05 -18.02
C VAL A 158 -3.72 -31.05 -19.18
N VAL A 159 -4.69 -30.16 -19.35
CA VAL A 159 -4.67 -29.09 -20.35
C VAL A 159 -4.28 -27.78 -19.65
N VAL A 160 -3.11 -27.24 -20.01
CA VAL A 160 -2.62 -25.96 -19.49
C VAL A 160 -2.93 -24.83 -20.47
N GLY A 161 -3.81 -23.93 -20.06
CA GLY A 161 -4.24 -22.77 -20.82
C GLY A 161 -5.66 -22.87 -21.34
N ALA A 162 -6.43 -21.80 -21.15
CA ALA A 162 -7.84 -21.66 -21.56
C ALA A 162 -8.02 -20.87 -22.85
N GLY A 163 -6.99 -20.80 -23.72
CA GLY A 163 -7.12 -20.25 -25.07
C GLY A 163 -7.90 -21.19 -26.00
N GLY A 164 -8.18 -20.77 -27.25
CA GLY A 164 -8.95 -21.55 -28.21
C GLY A 164 -8.44 -22.99 -28.40
N ALA A 165 -7.13 -23.19 -28.41
CA ALA A 165 -6.51 -24.52 -28.52
C ALA A 165 -6.73 -25.38 -27.26
N GLY A 166 -6.57 -24.79 -26.04
CA GLY A 166 -6.81 -25.49 -24.79
C GLY A 166 -8.27 -25.88 -24.61
N PHE A 167 -9.17 -25.00 -24.98
CA PHE A 167 -10.62 -25.27 -24.95
C PHE A 167 -10.97 -26.42 -25.90
N ALA A 168 -10.43 -26.45 -27.12
CA ALA A 168 -10.66 -27.52 -28.06
C ALA A 168 -10.04 -28.87 -27.63
N ALA A 169 -8.95 -28.84 -26.87
CA ALA A 169 -8.32 -30.05 -26.35
C ALA A 169 -9.01 -30.64 -25.13
N ALA A 170 -9.84 -29.85 -24.40
CA ALA A 170 -10.54 -30.25 -23.19
C ALA A 170 -11.95 -30.83 -23.46
N ILE A 171 -12.45 -30.80 -24.71
CA ILE A 171 -13.72 -31.33 -25.17
C ILE A 171 -13.51 -32.78 -25.68
#